data_ce8ede7440807c4dcd9e27654aeba005
#
_entry.id   ce8ede7440807c4dcd9e27654aeba005
#
_cell.length_a   1.000
_cell.length_b   1.000
_cell.length_c   1.000
_cell.angle_alpha   90.00
_cell.angle_beta   90.00
_cell.angle_gamma   90.00
#
_symmetry.space_group_name_H-M   'P 1'
#
loop_
_entity.id
_entity.type
_entity.pdbx_description
1 polymer ?
#
loop_
_entity_poly.entity_id
_entity_poly.type
_entity_poly.pdbx_seq_one_letter_code
_entity_poly.pdbx_strand_id
1 'polypeptide(L)'
;MSGLRKLVDKIKPTFEKGGKLGFLHSTFDAFETFLFVPNTVTKKGAHVRDCVDLKRVMIMVVIALVPAMLFGIWNTGYQHSLAFGLDWGFWNIVLYGLAKVLPLYVVAYLVGLGIEFVSAQIQGHEVNEGYLVSGMLIPLIVPVDVPLWMLAIAVAFAVIIGKEVFGGTGMNIWNPALLTRAFLFFSYPSMMSGDTVWTGGVTRFMNEGVAFQAGNGLVDGFSGATPLANATFENLSPKFMDMIVGTIPGSVGETSVIAILLGAILLIWTGVASWKIMASSVIGGLAIGHLGYAVGATDLPGYYQLVMGGFLFGTVFMATDPVTSAQTEGGKWIYGFLVGALAVTVRIWNPGYPEGMMLAILLMNTFAPLIDHYVIEGSIKRRAKKVKIA
;
A
#
# COMPACT_ATOMS: atom_id res chain seq x y z
N MET A 1 -31.01 3.46 -22.44
CA MET A 1 -30.60 3.06 -21.09
C MET A 1 -30.16 1.63 -21.12
N SER A 2 -29.01 1.30 -20.51
CA SER A 2 -28.51 -0.07 -20.44
C SER A 2 -29.47 -0.96 -19.65
N GLY A 3 -29.58 -2.25 -19.99
CA GLY A 3 -30.43 -3.18 -19.26
C GLY A 3 -30.14 -3.25 -17.75
N LEU A 4 -28.86 -3.04 -17.40
CA LEU A 4 -28.38 -2.99 -16.03
C LEU A 4 -29.03 -1.82 -15.24
N ARG A 5 -29.16 -0.62 -15.83
CA ARG A 5 -29.82 0.52 -15.18
C ARG A 5 -31.29 0.23 -14.86
N LYS A 6 -32.02 -0.37 -15.82
CA LYS A 6 -33.42 -0.77 -15.60
C LYS A 6 -33.57 -1.79 -14.45
N LEU A 7 -32.60 -2.70 -14.31
CA LEU A 7 -32.59 -3.69 -13.23
C LEU A 7 -32.36 -3.02 -11.87
N VAL A 8 -31.39 -2.12 -11.78
CA VAL A 8 -31.09 -1.37 -10.55
C VAL A 8 -32.31 -0.50 -10.16
N ASP A 9 -32.91 0.24 -11.11
CA ASP A 9 -34.09 1.08 -10.87
C ASP A 9 -35.31 0.26 -10.40
N LYS A 10 -35.44 -1.01 -10.84
CA LYS A 10 -36.49 -1.91 -10.40
C LYS A 10 -36.31 -2.40 -8.95
N ILE A 11 -35.07 -2.57 -8.51
CA ILE A 11 -34.74 -3.07 -7.16
C ILE A 11 -34.68 -1.93 -6.14
N LYS A 12 -34.34 -0.72 -6.57
CA LYS A 12 -34.13 0.47 -5.75
C LYS A 12 -35.25 0.74 -4.71
N PRO A 13 -36.57 0.66 -5.04
CA PRO A 13 -37.63 0.92 -4.07
C PRO A 13 -37.63 0.00 -2.86
N THR A 14 -37.02 -1.20 -2.98
CA THR A 14 -36.92 -2.17 -1.88
C THR A 14 -35.93 -1.71 -0.80
N PHE A 15 -34.90 -0.93 -1.21
CA PHE A 15 -33.83 -0.44 -0.35
C PHE A 15 -33.98 1.03 0.04
N GLU A 16 -34.96 1.77 -0.51
CA GLU A 16 -35.23 3.14 -0.10
C GLU A 16 -35.77 3.21 1.33
N LYS A 17 -35.65 4.40 1.96
CA LYS A 17 -36.14 4.64 3.33
C LYS A 17 -37.64 4.36 3.39
N GLY A 18 -38.02 3.30 4.09
CA GLY A 18 -39.41 2.77 4.15
C GLY A 18 -39.66 1.48 3.36
N GLY A 19 -38.74 1.02 2.56
CA GLY A 19 -38.77 -0.30 1.91
C GLY A 19 -38.44 -1.45 2.88
N LYS A 20 -38.70 -2.68 2.45
CA LYS A 20 -38.48 -3.90 3.27
C LYS A 20 -37.01 -4.05 3.74
N LEU A 21 -36.03 -3.55 2.96
CA LEU A 21 -34.61 -3.56 3.23
C LEU A 21 -34.02 -2.16 3.39
N GLY A 22 -34.82 -1.21 3.88
CA GLY A 22 -34.39 0.18 4.08
C GLY A 22 -33.20 0.36 5.02
N PHE A 23 -32.93 -0.62 5.89
CA PHE A 23 -31.72 -0.64 6.73
C PHE A 23 -30.44 -0.83 5.92
N LEU A 24 -30.50 -1.36 4.68
CA LEU A 24 -29.36 -1.50 3.76
C LEU A 24 -29.28 -0.35 2.74
N HIS A 25 -29.96 0.77 2.98
CA HIS A 25 -30.00 1.88 2.04
C HIS A 25 -28.60 2.39 1.65
N SER A 26 -27.75 2.66 2.63
CA SER A 26 -26.37 3.13 2.38
C SER A 26 -25.53 2.14 1.59
N THR A 27 -25.70 0.85 1.85
CA THR A 27 -25.02 -0.22 1.10
C THR A 27 -25.48 -0.29 -0.35
N PHE A 28 -26.79 -0.22 -0.58
CA PHE A 28 -27.35 -0.23 -1.93
C PHE A 28 -26.91 1.02 -2.71
N ASP A 29 -26.95 2.19 -2.08
CA ASP A 29 -26.51 3.44 -2.68
C ASP A 29 -25.02 3.41 -3.07
N ALA A 30 -24.17 2.82 -2.24
CA ALA A 30 -22.77 2.58 -2.59
C ALA A 30 -22.61 1.74 -3.86
N PHE A 31 -23.36 0.64 -4.02
CA PHE A 31 -23.32 -0.17 -5.24
C PHE A 31 -23.91 0.56 -6.45
N GLU A 32 -25.01 1.30 -6.27
CA GLU A 32 -25.60 2.10 -7.36
C GLU A 32 -24.62 3.16 -7.85
N THR A 33 -24.00 3.90 -6.94
CA THR A 33 -23.07 4.97 -7.27
C THR A 33 -21.71 4.45 -7.76
N PHE A 34 -21.33 3.22 -7.43
CA PHE A 34 -20.18 2.54 -8.04
C PHE A 34 -20.44 2.22 -9.51
N LEU A 35 -21.64 1.74 -9.84
CA LEU A 35 -22.00 1.38 -11.23
C LEU A 35 -22.36 2.59 -12.09
N PHE A 36 -22.96 3.61 -11.47
CA PHE A 36 -23.50 4.79 -12.17
C PHE A 36 -23.17 6.07 -11.43
N VAL A 37 -22.83 7.10 -12.18
CA VAL A 37 -22.63 8.45 -11.62
C VAL A 37 -23.94 8.94 -10.98
N PRO A 38 -23.93 9.47 -9.73
CA PRO A 38 -25.11 10.03 -9.08
C PRO A 38 -25.74 11.14 -9.90
N ASN A 39 -27.06 11.11 -10.07
CA ASN A 39 -27.83 12.13 -10.81
C ASN A 39 -28.41 13.20 -9.86
N THR A 40 -27.64 13.56 -8.83
CA THR A 40 -28.03 14.61 -7.88
C THR A 40 -27.73 15.98 -8.46
N VAL A 41 -28.73 16.87 -8.38
CA VAL A 41 -28.61 18.27 -8.80
C VAL A 41 -29.04 19.19 -7.67
N THR A 42 -28.45 20.38 -7.58
CA THR A 42 -28.89 21.40 -6.60
C THR A 42 -30.29 21.92 -6.98
N LYS A 43 -31.17 22.02 -6.00
CA LYS A 43 -32.54 22.51 -6.20
C LYS A 43 -32.60 24.04 -6.25
N LYS A 44 -31.62 24.76 -5.73
CA LYS A 44 -31.55 26.23 -5.66
C LYS A 44 -30.12 26.68 -5.81
N GLY A 45 -29.88 27.81 -6.52
CA GLY A 45 -28.58 28.41 -6.73
C GLY A 45 -27.81 27.78 -7.90
N ALA A 46 -26.52 28.14 -8.03
CA ALA A 46 -25.63 27.62 -9.06
C ALA A 46 -25.29 26.15 -8.79
N HIS A 47 -25.37 25.31 -9.82
CA HIS A 47 -24.94 23.93 -9.77
C HIS A 47 -23.45 23.85 -10.13
N VAL A 48 -22.60 23.63 -9.13
CA VAL A 48 -21.16 23.45 -9.34
C VAL A 48 -20.84 21.98 -9.04
N ARG A 49 -20.27 21.29 -10.01
CA ARG A 49 -19.82 19.91 -9.89
C ARG A 49 -18.40 19.77 -10.43
N ASP A 50 -17.57 19.08 -9.69
CA ASP A 50 -16.24 18.71 -10.17
C ASP A 50 -16.37 17.69 -11.33
N CYS A 51 -15.48 17.77 -12.30
CA CYS A 51 -15.43 16.84 -13.43
C CYS A 51 -14.85 15.48 -13.03
N VAL A 52 -14.15 15.39 -11.88
CA VAL A 52 -13.52 14.18 -11.37
C VAL A 52 -14.11 13.84 -10.00
N ASP A 53 -14.87 12.75 -9.93
CA ASP A 53 -15.37 12.20 -8.69
C ASP A 53 -14.26 11.46 -7.93
N LEU A 54 -14.35 11.41 -6.59
CA LEU A 54 -13.40 10.67 -5.72
C LEU A 54 -13.22 9.22 -6.20
N LYS A 55 -14.29 8.57 -6.63
CA LYS A 55 -14.29 7.20 -7.17
C LYS A 55 -13.36 7.04 -8.37
N ARG A 56 -13.32 8.03 -9.26
CA ARG A 56 -12.41 8.04 -10.43
C ARG A 56 -10.97 8.20 -10.01
N VAL A 57 -10.69 9.01 -9.00
CA VAL A 57 -9.34 9.15 -8.44
C VAL A 57 -8.89 7.81 -7.86
N MET A 58 -9.73 7.17 -7.05
CA MET A 58 -9.41 5.89 -6.40
C MET A 58 -9.21 4.76 -7.41
N ILE A 59 -10.04 4.65 -8.45
CA ILE A 59 -9.86 3.60 -9.47
C ILE A 59 -8.55 3.78 -10.26
N MET A 60 -8.07 5.02 -10.46
CA MET A 60 -6.77 5.23 -11.11
C MET A 60 -5.62 4.68 -10.27
N VAL A 61 -5.70 4.79 -8.95
CA VAL A 61 -4.70 4.18 -8.04
C VAL A 61 -4.77 2.66 -8.11
N VAL A 62 -5.97 2.08 -8.12
CA VAL A 62 -6.15 0.61 -8.28
C VAL A 62 -5.56 0.13 -9.60
N ILE A 63 -5.84 0.82 -10.73
CA ILE A 63 -5.26 0.48 -12.03
C ILE A 63 -3.73 0.60 -12.01
N ALA A 64 -3.18 1.61 -11.35
CA ALA A 64 -1.74 1.80 -11.22
C ALA A 64 -1.04 0.68 -10.41
N LEU A 65 -1.78 0.02 -9.50
CA LEU A 65 -1.29 -1.12 -8.71
C LEU A 65 -1.35 -2.45 -9.48
N VAL A 66 -2.18 -2.56 -10.53
CA VAL A 66 -2.36 -3.82 -11.29
C VAL A 66 -1.05 -4.40 -11.82
N PRO A 67 -0.12 -3.63 -12.45
CA PRO A 67 1.13 -4.20 -12.92
C PRO A 67 1.96 -4.85 -11.80
N ALA A 68 2.05 -4.20 -10.64
CA ALA A 68 2.76 -4.73 -9.48
C ALA A 68 2.07 -5.99 -8.91
N MET A 69 0.74 -6.00 -8.87
CA MET A 69 -0.05 -7.15 -8.44
C MET A 69 0.15 -8.36 -9.37
N LEU A 70 0.03 -8.17 -10.68
CA LEU A 70 0.16 -9.27 -11.64
C LEU A 70 1.57 -9.87 -11.62
N PHE A 71 2.58 -9.02 -11.60
CA PHE A 71 3.97 -9.48 -11.47
C PHE A 71 4.19 -10.21 -10.14
N GLY A 72 3.68 -9.66 -9.03
CA GLY A 72 3.82 -10.25 -7.70
C GLY A 72 3.14 -11.61 -7.57
N ILE A 73 1.96 -11.81 -8.17
CA ILE A 73 1.29 -13.11 -8.23
C ILE A 73 2.19 -14.13 -8.95
N TRP A 74 2.72 -13.77 -10.11
CA TRP A 74 3.65 -14.63 -10.83
C TRP A 74 4.92 -14.92 -10.01
N ASN A 75 5.54 -13.87 -9.43
CA ASN A 75 6.78 -14.02 -8.65
C ASN A 75 6.58 -14.91 -7.40
N THR A 76 5.42 -14.83 -6.73
CA THR A 76 5.09 -15.70 -5.59
C THR A 76 5.17 -17.19 -5.97
N GLY A 77 4.61 -17.57 -7.12
CA GLY A 77 4.71 -18.94 -7.61
C GLY A 77 6.11 -19.31 -8.10
N TYR A 78 6.82 -18.35 -8.70
CA TYR A 78 8.20 -18.53 -9.16
C TYR A 78 9.16 -18.80 -7.99
N GLN A 79 9.08 -18.00 -6.93
CA GLN A 79 9.91 -18.22 -5.73
C GLN A 79 9.60 -19.56 -5.05
N HIS A 80 8.33 -19.96 -5.04
CA HIS A 80 7.96 -21.29 -4.55
C HIS A 80 8.57 -22.40 -5.41
N SER A 81 8.50 -22.31 -6.75
CA SER A 81 9.07 -23.33 -7.63
C SER A 81 10.60 -23.45 -7.46
N LEU A 82 11.28 -22.32 -7.25
CA LEU A 82 12.71 -22.31 -6.96
C LEU A 82 13.04 -22.96 -5.60
N ALA A 83 12.24 -22.64 -4.57
CA ALA A 83 12.46 -23.15 -3.20
C ALA A 83 12.36 -24.69 -3.13
N PHE A 84 11.45 -25.27 -3.89
CA PHE A 84 11.19 -26.72 -3.90
C PHE A 84 11.76 -27.44 -5.11
N GLY A 85 12.56 -26.77 -5.94
CA GLY A 85 13.18 -27.37 -7.13
C GLY A 85 12.16 -27.93 -8.15
N LEU A 86 11.00 -27.26 -8.28
CA LEU A 86 9.91 -27.70 -9.14
C LEU A 86 10.07 -27.10 -10.54
N ASP A 87 10.07 -27.94 -11.56
CA ASP A 87 10.09 -27.47 -12.95
C ASP A 87 8.66 -27.19 -13.45
N TRP A 88 8.10 -26.06 -12.99
CA TRP A 88 6.74 -25.65 -13.30
C TRP A 88 6.68 -24.77 -14.56
N GLY A 89 5.72 -25.06 -15.44
CA GLY A 89 5.39 -24.18 -16.53
C GLY A 89 4.73 -22.88 -16.06
N PHE A 90 4.74 -21.85 -16.90
CA PHE A 90 4.24 -20.50 -16.61
C PHE A 90 2.86 -20.50 -15.94
N TRP A 91 1.91 -21.27 -16.44
CA TRP A 91 0.54 -21.31 -15.91
C TRP A 91 0.46 -21.91 -14.50
N ASN A 92 1.25 -22.93 -14.20
CA ASN A 92 1.27 -23.53 -12.86
C ASN A 92 1.83 -22.54 -11.83
N ILE A 93 2.86 -21.78 -12.20
CA ILE A 93 3.43 -20.70 -11.39
C ILE A 93 2.36 -19.64 -11.08
N VAL A 94 1.66 -19.15 -12.11
CA VAL A 94 0.62 -18.12 -11.95
C VAL A 94 -0.55 -18.62 -11.11
N LEU A 95 -1.03 -19.85 -11.36
CA LEU A 95 -2.16 -20.43 -10.61
C LEU A 95 -1.82 -20.64 -9.13
N TYR A 96 -0.60 -21.09 -8.83
CA TYR A 96 -0.16 -21.22 -7.44
C TYR A 96 -0.09 -19.85 -6.74
N GLY A 97 0.54 -18.86 -7.37
CA GLY A 97 0.61 -17.50 -6.82
C GLY A 97 -0.77 -16.90 -6.61
N LEU A 98 -1.69 -17.09 -7.57
CA LEU A 98 -3.07 -16.63 -7.45
C LEU A 98 -3.80 -17.33 -6.28
N ALA A 99 -3.64 -18.65 -6.14
CA ALA A 99 -4.26 -19.41 -5.05
C ALA A 99 -3.77 -18.95 -3.66
N LYS A 100 -2.53 -18.47 -3.56
CA LYS A 100 -1.97 -17.93 -2.32
C LYS A 100 -2.40 -16.49 -2.04
N VAL A 101 -2.40 -15.64 -3.06
CA VAL A 101 -2.66 -14.20 -2.91
C VAL A 101 -4.16 -13.87 -2.85
N LEU A 102 -5.00 -14.61 -3.59
CA LEU A 102 -6.44 -14.37 -3.65
C LEU A 102 -7.14 -14.42 -2.28
N PRO A 103 -6.87 -15.38 -1.38
CA PRO A 103 -7.48 -15.40 -0.05
C PRO A 103 -7.17 -14.14 0.78
N LEU A 104 -5.96 -13.58 0.65
CA LEU A 104 -5.59 -12.35 1.33
C LEU A 104 -6.45 -11.17 0.85
N TYR A 105 -6.69 -11.07 -0.48
CA TYR A 105 -7.59 -10.07 -1.04
C TYR A 105 -9.03 -10.24 -0.54
N VAL A 106 -9.53 -11.47 -0.56
CA VAL A 106 -10.90 -11.77 -0.11
C VAL A 106 -11.07 -11.35 1.35
N VAL A 107 -10.14 -11.70 2.24
CA VAL A 107 -10.23 -11.33 3.66
C VAL A 107 -10.08 -9.82 3.85
N ALA A 108 -9.12 -9.17 3.19
CA ALA A 108 -8.92 -7.74 3.30
C ALA A 108 -10.17 -6.97 2.90
N TYR A 109 -10.78 -7.30 1.76
CA TYR A 109 -12.00 -6.63 1.30
C TYR A 109 -13.23 -6.98 2.13
N LEU A 110 -13.46 -8.24 2.49
CA LEU A 110 -14.63 -8.63 3.29
C LEU A 110 -14.63 -7.96 4.66
N VAL A 111 -13.49 -8.00 5.34
CA VAL A 111 -13.39 -7.42 6.69
C VAL A 111 -13.46 -5.90 6.62
N GLY A 112 -12.66 -5.28 5.76
CA GLY A 112 -12.56 -3.82 5.73
C GLY A 112 -13.82 -3.15 5.20
N LEU A 113 -14.37 -3.59 4.05
CA LEU A 113 -15.64 -3.06 3.54
C LEU A 113 -16.80 -3.41 4.47
N GLY A 114 -16.79 -4.60 5.07
CA GLY A 114 -17.80 -4.98 6.05
C GLY A 114 -17.89 -3.99 7.23
N ILE A 115 -16.73 -3.59 7.77
CA ILE A 115 -16.67 -2.60 8.86
C ILE A 115 -17.12 -1.23 8.36
N GLU A 116 -16.69 -0.79 7.18
CA GLU A 116 -17.14 0.51 6.63
C GLU A 116 -18.63 0.56 6.37
N PHE A 117 -19.21 -0.51 5.82
CA PHE A 117 -20.66 -0.58 5.61
C PHE A 117 -21.42 -0.53 6.93
N VAL A 118 -20.97 -1.26 7.96
CA VAL A 118 -21.59 -1.21 9.28
C VAL A 118 -21.44 0.17 9.90
N SER A 119 -20.27 0.78 9.83
CA SER A 119 -20.02 2.13 10.35
C SER A 119 -20.91 3.18 9.65
N ALA A 120 -20.94 3.17 8.31
CA ALA A 120 -21.77 4.07 7.53
C ALA A 120 -23.27 3.92 7.85
N GLN A 121 -23.71 2.66 8.07
CA GLN A 121 -25.10 2.37 8.44
C GLN A 121 -25.47 2.90 9.83
N ILE A 122 -24.55 2.76 10.81
CA ILE A 122 -24.73 3.28 12.17
C ILE A 122 -24.73 4.82 12.19
N GLN A 123 -23.80 5.43 11.46
CA GLN A 123 -23.66 6.89 11.40
C GLN A 123 -24.65 7.56 10.45
N GLY A 124 -25.31 6.81 9.59
CA GLY A 124 -26.34 7.30 8.64
C GLY A 124 -25.78 8.13 7.49
N HIS A 125 -24.51 7.95 7.12
CA HIS A 125 -23.88 8.61 5.98
C HIS A 125 -23.67 7.63 4.80
N GLU A 126 -23.34 8.17 3.64
CA GLU A 126 -22.99 7.38 2.45
C GLU A 126 -21.65 6.67 2.65
N VAL A 127 -21.52 5.45 2.10
CA VAL A 127 -20.26 4.70 2.14
C VAL A 127 -19.25 5.36 1.20
N ASN A 128 -18.12 5.74 1.73
CA ASN A 128 -17.01 6.28 0.96
C ASN A 128 -16.09 5.16 0.46
N GLU A 129 -15.81 5.13 -0.83
CA GLU A 129 -15.06 4.03 -1.48
C GLU A 129 -13.53 4.10 -1.30
N GLY A 130 -13.03 4.92 -0.37
CA GLY A 130 -11.59 5.05 -0.10
C GLY A 130 -10.91 3.76 0.35
N TYR A 131 -11.66 2.81 0.91
CA TYR A 131 -11.11 1.53 1.30
C TYR A 131 -10.73 0.64 0.12
N LEU A 132 -11.26 0.86 -1.08
CA LEU A 132 -10.89 0.08 -2.26
C LEU A 132 -9.37 0.11 -2.51
N VAL A 133 -8.74 1.24 -2.31
CA VAL A 133 -7.28 1.38 -2.42
C VAL A 133 -6.56 0.65 -1.27
N SER A 134 -7.01 0.83 -0.02
CA SER A 134 -6.41 0.17 1.14
C SER A 134 -6.54 -1.35 1.04
N GLY A 135 -7.71 -1.86 0.63
CA GLY A 135 -7.94 -3.28 0.41
C GLY A 135 -7.08 -3.88 -0.70
N MET A 136 -6.71 -3.07 -1.71
CA MET A 136 -5.77 -3.46 -2.76
C MET A 136 -4.32 -3.46 -2.26
N LEU A 137 -3.92 -2.47 -1.44
CA LEU A 137 -2.57 -2.31 -0.93
C LEU A 137 -2.20 -3.38 0.12
N ILE A 138 -3.12 -3.73 1.03
CA ILE A 138 -2.83 -4.61 2.17
C ILE A 138 -2.23 -5.95 1.72
N PRO A 139 -2.84 -6.73 0.79
CA PRO A 139 -2.28 -8.00 0.34
C PRO A 139 -0.93 -7.87 -0.37
N LEU A 140 -0.63 -6.69 -0.93
CA LEU A 140 0.61 -6.43 -1.65
C LEU A 140 1.81 -6.21 -0.74
N ILE A 141 1.58 -5.88 0.54
CA ILE A 141 2.64 -5.50 1.49
C ILE A 141 2.80 -6.48 2.66
N VAL A 142 1.93 -7.47 2.78
CA VAL A 142 2.03 -8.51 3.82
C VAL A 142 2.66 -9.78 3.27
N PRO A 143 3.30 -10.62 4.10
CA PRO A 143 3.76 -11.95 3.70
C PRO A 143 2.61 -12.82 3.21
N VAL A 144 2.90 -13.68 2.23
CA VAL A 144 1.89 -14.49 1.54
C VAL A 144 1.26 -15.55 2.44
N ASP A 145 2.02 -16.10 3.38
CA ASP A 145 1.57 -17.17 4.29
C ASP A 145 1.07 -16.65 5.65
N VAL A 146 0.76 -15.35 5.76
CA VAL A 146 0.12 -14.81 6.98
C VAL A 146 -1.22 -15.49 7.22
N PRO A 147 -1.49 -16.02 8.42
CA PRO A 147 -2.77 -16.60 8.76
C PRO A 147 -3.92 -15.61 8.54
N LEU A 148 -4.97 -16.04 7.83
CA LEU A 148 -6.07 -15.18 7.42
C LEU A 148 -6.79 -14.51 8.60
N TRP A 149 -6.88 -15.18 9.75
CA TRP A 149 -7.49 -14.62 10.95
C TRP A 149 -6.66 -13.48 11.55
N MET A 150 -5.31 -13.57 11.51
CA MET A 150 -4.42 -12.49 11.95
C MET A 150 -4.58 -11.28 11.04
N LEU A 151 -4.63 -11.50 9.72
CA LEU A 151 -4.90 -10.45 8.75
C LEU A 151 -6.25 -9.79 9.01
N ALA A 152 -7.31 -10.57 9.28
CA ALA A 152 -8.64 -10.06 9.57
C ALA A 152 -8.65 -9.13 10.81
N ILE A 153 -7.99 -9.52 11.90
CA ILE A 153 -7.86 -8.70 13.12
C ILE A 153 -7.08 -7.42 12.83
N ALA A 154 -5.98 -7.51 12.10
CA ALA A 154 -5.14 -6.36 11.75
C ALA A 154 -5.88 -5.35 10.87
N VAL A 155 -6.63 -5.84 9.87
CA VAL A 155 -7.50 -5.01 9.02
C VAL A 155 -8.59 -4.35 9.85
N ALA A 156 -9.25 -5.10 10.73
CA ALA A 156 -10.29 -4.57 11.61
C ALA A 156 -9.74 -3.46 12.51
N PHE A 157 -8.57 -3.68 13.11
CA PHE A 157 -7.89 -2.66 13.92
C PHE A 157 -7.59 -1.40 13.11
N ALA A 158 -6.99 -1.55 11.93
CA ALA A 158 -6.59 -0.43 11.10
C ALA A 158 -7.79 0.37 10.58
N VAL A 159 -8.89 -0.29 10.22
CA VAL A 159 -10.09 0.39 9.75
C VAL A 159 -10.83 1.07 10.90
N ILE A 160 -11.05 0.40 12.01
CA ILE A 160 -11.77 0.98 13.15
C ILE A 160 -10.96 2.11 13.78
N ILE A 161 -9.74 1.81 14.24
CA ILE A 161 -8.93 2.76 15.01
C ILE A 161 -8.25 3.78 14.10
N GLY A 162 -7.75 3.36 12.92
CA GLY A 162 -7.00 4.25 12.02
C GLY A 162 -7.85 5.12 11.14
N LYS A 163 -9.15 4.77 10.93
CA LYS A 163 -10.00 5.46 9.98
C LYS A 163 -11.35 5.88 10.56
N GLU A 164 -12.18 4.92 11.03
CA GLU A 164 -13.57 5.22 11.44
C GLU A 164 -13.65 6.09 12.70
N VAL A 165 -12.76 5.89 13.67
CA VAL A 165 -12.69 6.72 14.88
C VAL A 165 -12.40 8.20 14.58
N PHE A 166 -11.66 8.47 13.51
CA PHE A 166 -11.35 9.85 13.08
C PHE A 166 -12.43 10.48 12.20
N GLY A 167 -13.46 9.74 11.79
CA GLY A 167 -14.55 10.27 10.96
C GLY A 167 -14.64 9.66 9.55
N GLY A 168 -13.93 8.57 9.29
CA GLY A 168 -14.00 7.83 8.03
C GLY A 168 -13.02 8.32 6.95
N THR A 169 -13.37 8.07 5.69
CA THR A 169 -12.52 8.39 4.55
C THR A 169 -12.23 9.89 4.45
N GLY A 170 -10.97 10.25 4.34
CA GLY A 170 -10.52 11.64 4.22
C GLY A 170 -10.16 12.32 5.54
N MET A 171 -10.47 11.69 6.69
CA MET A 171 -10.18 12.20 8.03
C MET A 171 -9.11 11.39 8.77
N ASN A 172 -8.65 10.30 8.18
CA ASN A 172 -7.62 9.44 8.75
C ASN A 172 -6.26 10.14 8.80
N ILE A 173 -5.57 10.02 9.95
CA ILE A 173 -4.24 10.57 10.16
C ILE A 173 -3.18 9.68 9.51
N TRP A 174 -3.35 8.36 9.61
CA TRP A 174 -2.42 7.36 9.10
C TRP A 174 -3.02 6.60 7.90
N ASN A 175 -2.15 6.14 7.02
CA ASN A 175 -2.55 5.25 5.94
C ASN A 175 -2.99 3.88 6.53
N PRO A 176 -4.25 3.42 6.29
CA PRO A 176 -4.78 2.21 6.90
C PRO A 176 -4.03 0.94 6.49
N ALA A 177 -3.49 0.87 5.28
CA ALA A 177 -2.72 -0.29 4.84
C ALA A 177 -1.40 -0.42 5.62
N LEU A 178 -0.70 0.69 5.83
CA LEU A 178 0.52 0.70 6.65
C LEU A 178 0.22 0.42 8.12
N LEU A 179 -0.91 0.91 8.64
CA LEU A 179 -1.32 0.62 10.01
C LEU A 179 -1.65 -0.86 10.20
N THR A 180 -2.28 -1.51 9.21
CA THR A 180 -2.49 -2.96 9.19
C THR A 180 -1.15 -3.72 9.28
N ARG A 181 -0.18 -3.33 8.46
CA ARG A 181 1.15 -3.94 8.46
C ARG A 181 1.88 -3.69 9.79
N ALA A 182 1.80 -2.49 10.34
CA ALA A 182 2.39 -2.16 11.64
C ALA A 182 1.79 -3.01 12.76
N PHE A 183 0.47 -3.16 12.81
CA PHE A 183 -0.18 -4.03 13.79
C PHE A 183 0.32 -5.47 13.69
N LEU A 184 0.37 -6.04 12.48
CA LEU A 184 0.90 -7.40 12.26
C LEU A 184 2.35 -7.51 12.70
N PHE A 185 3.18 -6.54 12.36
CA PHE A 185 4.60 -6.56 12.70
C PHE A 185 4.85 -6.51 14.21
N PHE A 186 4.13 -5.66 14.93
CA PHE A 186 4.32 -5.54 16.39
C PHE A 186 3.63 -6.66 17.18
N SER A 187 2.49 -7.16 16.68
CA SER A 187 1.74 -8.22 17.39
C SER A 187 2.26 -9.63 17.07
N TYR A 188 2.73 -9.84 15.84
CA TYR A 188 3.14 -11.16 15.34
C TYR A 188 4.48 -11.08 14.55
N PRO A 189 5.57 -10.65 15.19
CA PRO A 189 6.84 -10.39 14.51
C PRO A 189 7.41 -11.63 13.80
N SER A 190 7.22 -12.82 14.32
CA SER A 190 7.69 -14.08 13.72
C SER A 190 7.02 -14.42 12.40
N MET A 191 5.83 -13.87 12.12
CA MET A 191 5.11 -14.07 10.86
C MET A 191 5.35 -12.94 9.87
N MET A 192 6.03 -11.87 10.28
CA MET A 192 6.25 -10.67 9.48
C MET A 192 7.72 -10.43 9.14
N SER A 193 8.64 -11.07 9.83
CA SER A 193 10.08 -10.94 9.63
C SER A 193 10.77 -12.30 9.66
N GLY A 194 11.89 -12.40 8.97
CA GLY A 194 12.68 -13.61 8.84
C GLY A 194 12.83 -14.06 7.37
N ASP A 195 13.70 -15.03 7.16
CA ASP A 195 14.07 -15.46 5.82
C ASP A 195 13.03 -16.37 5.14
N THR A 196 12.14 -16.97 5.92
CA THR A 196 11.18 -17.97 5.40
C THR A 196 9.81 -17.40 5.08
N VAL A 197 9.47 -16.21 5.59
CA VAL A 197 8.11 -15.66 5.52
C VAL A 197 7.72 -15.11 4.14
N TRP A 198 8.72 -14.80 3.30
CA TRP A 198 8.52 -14.17 2.00
C TRP A 198 8.32 -15.16 0.84
N THR A 199 8.54 -16.45 1.08
CA THR A 199 8.35 -17.49 0.06
C THR A 199 7.17 -18.38 0.43
N GLY A 200 6.16 -18.42 -0.42
CA GLY A 200 4.92 -19.16 -0.17
C GLY A 200 5.14 -20.66 0.09
N GLY A 201 4.57 -21.18 1.16
CA GLY A 201 4.66 -22.59 1.55
C GLY A 201 5.88 -22.97 2.40
N VAL A 202 6.93 -22.16 2.41
CA VAL A 202 8.16 -22.44 3.18
C VAL A 202 7.90 -22.33 4.67
N THR A 203 7.22 -21.28 5.11
CA THR A 203 6.90 -21.07 6.53
C THR A 203 6.05 -22.21 7.08
N ARG A 204 5.07 -22.68 6.34
CA ARG A 204 4.22 -23.80 6.73
C ARG A 204 5.01 -25.10 6.81
N PHE A 205 5.85 -25.36 5.80
CA PHE A 205 6.74 -26.53 5.76
C PHE A 205 7.65 -26.61 6.99
N MET A 206 8.27 -25.50 7.37
CA MET A 206 9.15 -25.42 8.53
C MET A 206 8.40 -25.57 9.87
N ASN A 207 7.20 -24.98 9.98
CA ASN A 207 6.42 -25.00 11.22
C ASN A 207 5.71 -26.34 11.47
N GLU A 208 5.29 -27.05 10.42
CA GLU A 208 4.63 -28.36 10.54
C GLU A 208 5.61 -29.52 10.73
N GLY A 209 6.92 -29.25 10.73
CA GLY A 209 7.97 -30.26 10.94
C GLY A 209 7.88 -31.39 9.92
N VAL A 210 7.42 -31.09 8.71
CA VAL A 210 7.32 -32.07 7.61
C VAL A 210 8.73 -32.55 7.33
N ALA A 211 9.00 -33.80 7.68
CA ALA A 211 10.29 -34.43 7.48
C ALA A 211 10.68 -34.33 5.99
N PHE A 212 11.93 -33.98 5.77
CA PHE A 212 12.55 -33.91 4.45
C PHE A 212 12.37 -35.25 3.72
N GLN A 213 11.42 -35.33 2.80
CA GLN A 213 11.29 -36.48 1.92
C GLN A 213 12.05 -36.17 0.63
N ALA A 214 13.02 -36.99 0.30
CA ALA A 214 13.79 -36.87 -0.93
C ALA A 214 12.83 -36.79 -2.14
N GLY A 215 12.79 -35.63 -2.80
CA GLY A 215 11.96 -35.34 -3.96
C GLY A 215 10.82 -34.31 -3.77
N ASN A 216 10.43 -33.95 -2.53
CA ASN A 216 9.40 -32.96 -2.25
C ASN A 216 9.80 -31.94 -1.15
N GLY A 217 11.07 -31.88 -0.77
CA GLY A 217 11.60 -30.96 0.24
C GLY A 217 12.22 -29.68 -0.36
N LEU A 218 12.63 -28.74 0.50
CA LEU A 218 13.38 -27.56 0.09
C LEU A 218 14.70 -27.97 -0.57
N VAL A 219 15.12 -27.23 -1.58
CA VAL A 219 16.42 -27.41 -2.24
C VAL A 219 17.54 -27.17 -1.22
N ASP A 220 18.58 -27.99 -1.26
CA ASP A 220 19.74 -27.84 -0.39
C ASP A 220 20.37 -26.44 -0.54
N GLY A 221 20.59 -25.77 0.59
CA GLY A 221 21.15 -24.41 0.60
C GLY A 221 20.14 -23.31 0.23
N PHE A 222 18.83 -23.60 0.12
CA PHE A 222 17.83 -22.56 -0.10
C PHE A 222 17.82 -21.56 1.05
N SER A 223 17.97 -20.27 0.71
CA SER A 223 17.74 -19.15 1.60
C SER A 223 16.63 -18.28 1.03
N GLY A 224 15.52 -18.15 1.75
CA GLY A 224 14.41 -17.23 1.40
C GLY A 224 14.71 -15.79 1.83
N ALA A 225 15.94 -15.48 2.22
CA ALA A 225 16.34 -14.15 2.65
C ALA A 225 16.15 -13.11 1.56
N THR A 226 15.56 -11.99 1.94
CA THR A 226 15.40 -10.85 1.02
C THR A 226 16.75 -10.17 0.77
N PRO A 227 16.93 -9.47 -0.37
CA PRO A 227 18.14 -8.68 -0.62
C PRO A 227 18.50 -7.72 0.51
N LEU A 228 17.49 -7.25 1.23
CA LEU A 228 17.65 -6.33 2.36
C LEU A 228 18.20 -7.02 3.62
N ALA A 229 17.88 -8.30 3.83
CA ALA A 229 18.44 -9.11 4.92
C ALA A 229 19.89 -9.50 4.67
N ASN A 230 20.28 -9.70 3.39
CA ASN A 230 21.62 -10.09 2.95
C ASN A 230 22.45 -8.91 2.42
N ALA A 231 22.26 -7.71 2.96
CA ALA A 231 22.78 -6.46 2.42
C ALA A 231 24.31 -6.25 2.62
N THR A 232 25.14 -7.26 2.34
CA THR A 232 26.61 -7.16 2.26
C THR A 232 27.06 -7.27 0.82
N PHE A 233 27.99 -6.42 0.38
CA PHE A 233 28.42 -6.32 -1.02
C PHE A 233 29.05 -7.62 -1.54
N GLU A 234 29.80 -8.35 -0.70
CA GLU A 234 30.50 -9.58 -1.08
C GLU A 234 29.54 -10.76 -1.35
N ASN A 235 28.37 -10.76 -0.68
CA ASN A 235 27.38 -11.84 -0.77
C ASN A 235 26.03 -11.39 -1.34
N LEU A 236 26.01 -10.28 -2.10
CA LEU A 236 24.78 -9.79 -2.69
C LEU A 236 24.25 -10.75 -3.77
N SER A 237 23.50 -11.71 -3.33
CA SER A 237 22.64 -12.55 -4.15
C SER A 237 21.19 -12.20 -3.77
N PRO A 238 20.40 -11.68 -4.65
CA PRO A 238 20.45 -11.60 -6.10
C PRO A 238 21.20 -10.36 -6.65
N LYS A 239 21.54 -10.42 -7.95
CA LYS A 239 22.22 -9.31 -8.64
C LYS A 239 21.32 -8.08 -8.77
N PHE A 240 21.92 -6.91 -8.96
CA PHE A 240 21.19 -5.65 -9.10
C PHE A 240 20.07 -5.69 -10.17
N MET A 241 20.31 -6.39 -11.29
CA MET A 241 19.30 -6.56 -12.33
C MET A 241 18.11 -7.41 -11.89
N ASP A 242 18.33 -8.43 -11.07
CA ASP A 242 17.24 -9.26 -10.54
C ASP A 242 16.32 -8.45 -9.60
N MET A 243 16.89 -7.46 -8.87
CA MET A 243 16.11 -6.53 -8.06
C MET A 243 15.29 -5.56 -8.92
N ILE A 244 15.82 -5.11 -10.07
CA ILE A 244 15.08 -4.24 -11.00
C ILE A 244 13.91 -5.00 -11.63
N VAL A 245 14.17 -6.20 -12.12
CA VAL A 245 13.15 -7.07 -12.74
C VAL A 245 12.15 -7.51 -11.67
N GLY A 246 12.64 -7.90 -10.48
CA GLY A 246 11.82 -8.31 -9.34
C GLY A 246 11.78 -9.81 -9.09
N THR A 247 12.68 -10.61 -9.68
CA THR A 247 12.79 -12.06 -9.45
C THR A 247 13.46 -12.39 -8.11
N ILE A 248 13.02 -11.72 -7.06
CA ILE A 248 13.57 -11.76 -5.71
C ILE A 248 12.49 -12.15 -4.69
N PRO A 249 12.84 -12.77 -3.56
CA PRO A 249 11.91 -12.97 -2.46
C PRO A 249 11.53 -11.62 -1.84
N GLY A 250 10.25 -11.45 -1.51
CA GLY A 250 9.72 -10.21 -0.92
C GLY A 250 8.20 -10.19 -0.89
N SER A 251 7.62 -9.11 -0.41
CA SER A 251 6.15 -8.94 -0.45
C SER A 251 5.64 -8.82 -1.88
N VAL A 252 4.38 -9.22 -2.08
CA VAL A 252 3.78 -9.42 -3.42
C VAL A 252 3.94 -8.18 -4.33
N GLY A 253 3.72 -6.97 -3.79
CA GLY A 253 3.74 -5.73 -4.58
C GLY A 253 5.10 -5.06 -4.69
N GLU A 254 6.06 -5.40 -3.83
CA GLU A 254 7.30 -4.63 -3.65
C GLU A 254 8.48 -5.11 -4.49
N THR A 255 8.36 -6.24 -5.19
CA THR A 255 9.49 -6.92 -5.81
C THR A 255 9.96 -6.26 -7.11
N SER A 256 9.07 -5.90 -8.04
CA SER A 256 9.45 -5.38 -9.36
C SER A 256 9.48 -3.86 -9.42
N VAL A 257 10.68 -3.31 -9.56
CA VAL A 257 10.88 -1.86 -9.81
C VAL A 257 10.19 -1.42 -11.10
N ILE A 258 10.25 -2.23 -12.16
CA ILE A 258 9.64 -1.91 -13.46
C ILE A 258 8.12 -1.76 -13.31
N ALA A 259 7.47 -2.71 -12.65
CA ALA A 259 6.02 -2.67 -12.43
C ALA A 259 5.59 -1.47 -11.57
N ILE A 260 6.38 -1.14 -10.53
CA ILE A 260 6.15 0.04 -9.70
C ILE A 260 6.29 1.34 -10.51
N LEU A 261 7.31 1.45 -11.37
CA LEU A 261 7.52 2.63 -12.21
C LEU A 261 6.42 2.81 -13.25
N LEU A 262 5.86 1.74 -13.83
CA LEU A 262 4.69 1.82 -14.70
C LEU A 262 3.49 2.43 -13.96
N GLY A 263 3.25 2.00 -12.72
CA GLY A 263 2.23 2.61 -11.86
C GLY A 263 2.53 4.08 -11.53
N ALA A 264 3.78 4.42 -11.24
CA ALA A 264 4.20 5.79 -10.97
C ALA A 264 3.94 6.72 -12.17
N ILE A 265 4.29 6.29 -13.38
CA ILE A 265 4.05 7.04 -14.62
C ILE A 265 2.55 7.32 -14.78
N LEU A 266 1.71 6.31 -14.58
CA LEU A 266 0.25 6.46 -14.68
C LEU A 266 -0.28 7.47 -13.65
N LEU A 267 0.16 7.38 -12.39
CA LEU A 267 -0.28 8.28 -11.31
C LEU A 267 0.19 9.72 -11.52
N ILE A 268 1.40 9.93 -12.04
CA ILE A 268 1.91 11.26 -12.37
C ILE A 268 1.17 11.83 -13.58
N TRP A 269 0.94 11.03 -14.62
CA TRP A 269 0.24 11.46 -15.83
C TRP A 269 -1.21 11.86 -15.53
N THR A 270 -1.89 11.10 -14.69
CA THR A 270 -3.26 11.42 -14.25
C THR A 270 -3.34 12.56 -13.23
N GLY A 271 -2.20 12.97 -12.66
CA GLY A 271 -2.13 14.02 -11.64
C GLY A 271 -2.66 13.60 -10.27
N VAL A 272 -2.92 12.31 -10.07
CA VAL A 272 -3.43 11.78 -8.79
C VAL A 272 -2.37 11.81 -7.71
N ALA A 273 -1.13 11.41 -8.04
CA ALA A 273 -0.02 11.42 -7.09
C ALA A 273 0.95 12.58 -7.33
N SER A 274 1.52 13.10 -6.25
CA SER A 274 2.48 14.20 -6.31
C SER A 274 3.88 13.71 -6.69
N TRP A 275 4.35 14.06 -7.89
CA TRP A 275 5.72 13.80 -8.31
C TRP A 275 6.77 14.43 -7.39
N LYS A 276 6.42 15.52 -6.68
CA LYS A 276 7.32 16.22 -5.74
C LYS A 276 7.65 15.36 -4.53
N ILE A 277 6.65 14.65 -3.99
CA ILE A 277 6.84 13.70 -2.89
C ILE A 277 7.72 12.54 -3.37
N MET A 278 7.44 11.96 -4.54
CA MET A 278 8.24 10.87 -5.10
C MET A 278 9.70 11.29 -5.30
N ALA A 279 9.94 12.41 -5.98
CA ALA A 279 11.28 12.90 -6.26
C ALA A 279 12.06 13.25 -4.97
N SER A 280 11.43 13.95 -4.04
CA SER A 280 12.07 14.33 -2.78
C SER A 280 12.37 13.13 -1.88
N SER A 281 11.51 12.11 -1.87
CA SER A 281 11.76 10.86 -1.14
C SER A 281 12.96 10.09 -1.71
N VAL A 282 13.06 10.00 -3.03
CA VAL A 282 14.24 9.41 -3.71
C VAL A 282 15.51 10.21 -3.37
N ILE A 283 15.46 11.53 -3.42
CA ILE A 283 16.61 12.39 -3.07
C ILE A 283 17.02 12.18 -1.60
N GLY A 284 16.05 12.13 -0.67
CA GLY A 284 16.32 11.89 0.75
C GLY A 284 16.95 10.51 1.00
N GLY A 285 16.42 9.47 0.35
CA GLY A 285 16.96 8.11 0.42
C GLY A 285 18.38 8.01 -0.15
N LEU A 286 18.63 8.63 -1.31
CA LEU A 286 19.98 8.70 -1.89
C LEU A 286 20.97 9.45 -1.01
N ALA A 287 20.57 10.59 -0.47
CA ALA A 287 21.44 11.42 0.38
C ALA A 287 21.93 10.63 1.61
N ILE A 288 21.02 10.02 2.35
CA ILE A 288 21.37 9.23 3.54
C ILE A 288 22.07 7.92 3.16
N GLY A 289 21.66 7.26 2.07
CA GLY A 289 22.31 6.03 1.60
C GLY A 289 23.78 6.25 1.19
N HIS A 290 24.07 7.34 0.48
CA HIS A 290 25.45 7.71 0.14
C HIS A 290 26.24 8.18 1.36
N LEU A 291 25.61 8.90 2.28
CA LEU A 291 26.26 9.31 3.54
C LEU A 291 26.63 8.07 4.37
N GLY A 292 25.69 7.10 4.52
CA GLY A 292 25.96 5.86 5.22
C GLY A 292 27.11 5.04 4.60
N TYR A 293 27.16 4.98 3.26
CA TYR A 293 28.25 4.37 2.54
C TYR A 293 29.60 5.10 2.77
N ALA A 294 29.60 6.44 2.71
CA ALA A 294 30.81 7.26 2.91
C ALA A 294 31.37 7.15 4.33
N VAL A 295 30.50 6.97 5.32
CA VAL A 295 30.90 6.81 6.74
C VAL A 295 31.26 5.35 7.07
N GLY A 296 31.05 4.41 6.15
CA GLY A 296 31.28 2.97 6.37
C GLY A 296 30.23 2.29 7.24
N ALA A 297 29.04 2.90 7.37
CA ALA A 297 27.92 2.29 8.08
C ALA A 297 27.17 1.23 7.24
N THR A 298 27.38 1.20 5.94
CA THR A 298 26.87 0.19 5.01
C THR A 298 27.87 -0.04 3.87
N ASP A 299 27.99 -1.27 3.42
CA ASP A 299 28.87 -1.65 2.30
C ASP A 299 28.25 -1.34 0.93
N LEU A 300 26.95 -0.99 0.90
CA LEU A 300 26.21 -0.79 -0.34
C LEU A 300 26.08 0.69 -0.69
N PRO A 301 26.40 1.09 -1.94
CA PRO A 301 26.10 2.44 -2.44
C PRO A 301 24.62 2.81 -2.29
N GLY A 302 24.33 4.09 -2.07
CA GLY A 302 23.00 4.58 -1.73
C GLY A 302 21.89 4.21 -2.74
N TYR A 303 22.20 4.01 -4.01
CA TYR A 303 21.22 3.62 -5.03
C TYR A 303 20.66 2.20 -4.84
N TYR A 304 21.40 1.30 -4.19
CA TYR A 304 20.87 -0.01 -3.81
C TYR A 304 19.72 0.11 -2.83
N GLN A 305 19.79 1.09 -1.92
CA GLN A 305 18.74 1.33 -0.93
C GLN A 305 17.38 1.66 -1.55
N LEU A 306 17.37 2.17 -2.78
CA LEU A 306 16.12 2.49 -3.48
C LEU A 306 15.43 1.24 -4.03
N VAL A 307 16.21 0.31 -4.59
CA VAL A 307 15.67 -0.88 -5.29
C VAL A 307 15.41 -2.06 -4.36
N MET A 308 15.96 -2.05 -3.15
CA MET A 308 15.74 -3.09 -2.16
C MET A 308 14.48 -2.84 -1.33
N GLY A 309 13.73 -3.91 -1.08
CA GLY A 309 12.52 -3.89 -0.24
C GLY A 309 11.47 -2.90 -0.71
N GLY A 310 10.57 -2.50 0.18
CA GLY A 310 9.41 -1.66 -0.14
C GLY A 310 9.67 -0.16 -0.33
N PHE A 311 10.90 0.31 -0.53
CA PHE A 311 11.19 1.74 -0.64
C PHE A 311 10.43 2.40 -1.79
N LEU A 312 10.59 1.92 -3.02
CA LEU A 312 9.92 2.49 -4.18
C LEU A 312 8.40 2.31 -4.11
N PHE A 313 7.93 1.14 -3.69
CA PHE A 313 6.50 0.88 -3.55
C PHE A 313 5.86 1.85 -2.55
N GLY A 314 6.46 2.00 -1.36
CA GLY A 314 6.01 2.94 -0.34
C GLY A 314 6.08 4.40 -0.81
N THR A 315 7.14 4.78 -1.53
CA THR A 315 7.30 6.13 -2.10
C THR A 315 6.21 6.45 -3.12
N VAL A 316 5.85 5.50 -4.00
CA VAL A 316 4.92 5.74 -5.12
C VAL A 316 3.46 5.64 -4.67
N PHE A 317 3.09 4.61 -3.90
CA PHE A 317 1.68 4.30 -3.62
C PHE A 317 1.20 4.67 -2.22
N MET A 318 2.11 4.92 -1.28
CA MET A 318 1.74 5.14 0.12
C MET A 318 2.13 6.53 0.62
N ALA A 319 3.35 7.01 0.34
CA ALA A 319 3.77 8.34 0.75
C ALA A 319 3.05 9.46 -0.03
N THR A 320 2.53 9.13 -1.21
CA THR A 320 1.74 10.06 -2.04
C THR A 320 0.24 10.05 -1.74
N ASP A 321 -0.20 9.34 -0.72
CA ASP A 321 -1.61 9.32 -0.29
C ASP A 321 -2.10 10.76 -0.07
N PRO A 322 -3.10 11.23 -0.81
CA PRO A 322 -3.54 12.61 -0.75
C PRO A 322 -4.19 12.99 0.59
N VAL A 323 -4.59 12.02 1.41
CA VAL A 323 -5.21 12.28 2.72
C VAL A 323 -4.16 12.48 3.80
N THR A 324 -3.15 11.63 3.85
CA THR A 324 -2.19 11.56 4.97
C THR A 324 -0.88 12.29 4.71
N SER A 325 -0.59 12.68 3.46
CA SER A 325 0.62 13.42 3.09
C SER A 325 0.45 14.94 3.25
N ALA A 326 1.59 15.66 3.20
CA ALA A 326 1.58 17.13 3.20
C ALA A 326 0.86 17.68 1.96
N GLN A 327 0.03 18.71 2.15
CA GLN A 327 -0.81 19.30 1.11
C GLN A 327 -0.16 20.52 0.44
N THR A 328 0.65 21.29 1.17
CA THR A 328 1.30 22.47 0.63
C THR A 328 2.44 22.10 -0.32
N GLU A 329 2.63 22.92 -1.36
CA GLU A 329 3.67 22.66 -2.37
C GLU A 329 5.10 22.62 -1.78
N GLY A 330 5.39 23.44 -0.78
CA GLY A 330 6.65 23.40 -0.05
C GLY A 330 6.72 22.24 0.93
N GLY A 331 5.58 21.92 1.57
CA GLY A 331 5.46 20.80 2.50
C GLY A 331 5.70 19.45 1.83
N LYS A 332 5.23 19.27 0.59
CA LYS A 332 5.47 18.04 -0.20
C LYS A 332 6.95 17.71 -0.37
N TRP A 333 7.79 18.72 -0.60
CA TRP A 333 9.24 18.54 -0.70
C TRP A 333 9.89 18.15 0.63
N ILE A 334 9.51 18.84 1.72
CA ILE A 334 10.03 18.57 3.07
C ILE A 334 9.58 17.18 3.54
N TYR A 335 8.29 16.91 3.41
CA TYR A 335 7.69 15.63 3.80
C TYR A 335 8.34 14.45 3.07
N GLY A 336 8.39 14.49 1.72
CA GLY A 336 8.97 13.42 0.95
C GLY A 336 10.46 13.20 1.25
N PHE A 337 11.25 14.29 1.35
CA PHE A 337 12.67 14.19 1.73
C PHE A 337 12.85 13.47 3.08
N LEU A 338 12.08 13.86 4.08
CA LEU A 338 12.15 13.25 5.41
C LEU A 338 11.69 11.79 5.40
N VAL A 339 10.64 11.44 4.64
CA VAL A 339 10.23 10.04 4.47
C VAL A 339 11.38 9.21 3.92
N GLY A 340 12.01 9.63 2.82
CA GLY A 340 13.12 8.90 2.21
C GLY A 340 14.34 8.81 3.11
N ALA A 341 14.70 9.93 3.74
CA ALA A 341 15.84 10.01 4.66
C ALA A 341 15.65 9.09 5.88
N LEU A 342 14.50 9.16 6.53
CA LEU A 342 14.18 8.34 7.70
C LEU A 342 14.12 6.85 7.36
N ALA A 343 13.52 6.49 6.21
CA ALA A 343 13.44 5.09 5.79
C ALA A 343 14.84 4.47 5.66
N VAL A 344 15.77 5.16 5.01
CA VAL A 344 17.14 4.67 4.83
C VAL A 344 17.95 4.76 6.14
N THR A 345 17.70 5.79 6.98
CA THR A 345 18.30 5.86 8.31
C THR A 345 17.94 4.62 9.14
N VAL A 346 16.66 4.26 9.21
CA VAL A 346 16.21 3.06 9.93
C VAL A 346 16.88 1.81 9.36
N ARG A 347 16.99 1.67 8.04
CA ARG A 347 17.64 0.51 7.39
C ARG A 347 19.11 0.33 7.78
N ILE A 348 19.86 1.41 7.80
CA ILE A 348 21.30 1.36 8.04
C ILE A 348 21.63 1.16 9.52
N TRP A 349 20.90 1.84 10.41
CA TRP A 349 21.23 1.87 11.84
C TRP A 349 20.34 0.97 12.71
N ASN A 350 19.28 0.35 12.16
CA ASN A 350 18.42 -0.57 12.91
C ASN A 350 18.37 -1.96 12.27
N PRO A 351 19.33 -2.85 12.60
CA PRO A 351 19.36 -4.21 12.03
C PRO A 351 18.15 -5.06 12.42
N GLY A 352 17.44 -4.72 13.49
CA GLY A 352 16.25 -5.46 13.93
C GLY A 352 15.00 -5.21 13.07
N TYR A 353 14.98 -4.12 12.29
CA TYR A 353 13.92 -3.83 11.35
C TYR A 353 14.44 -3.09 10.11
N PRO A 354 15.03 -3.82 9.18
CA PRO A 354 15.72 -3.21 8.04
C PRO A 354 14.79 -2.57 7.00
N GLU A 355 13.48 -2.80 7.02
CA GLU A 355 12.57 -2.20 6.03
C GLU A 355 12.43 -0.68 6.15
N GLY A 356 12.23 -0.16 7.34
CA GLY A 356 12.17 1.28 7.64
C GLY A 356 11.03 2.08 7.01
N MET A 357 10.60 1.74 5.79
CA MET A 357 9.68 2.57 5.00
C MET A 357 8.30 2.73 5.64
N MET A 358 7.75 1.66 6.21
CA MET A 358 6.47 1.70 6.93
C MET A 358 6.52 2.69 8.10
N LEU A 359 7.54 2.59 8.94
CA LEU A 359 7.69 3.45 10.13
C LEU A 359 7.95 4.90 9.73
N ALA A 360 8.75 5.14 8.70
CA ALA A 360 9.03 6.48 8.19
C ALA A 360 7.76 7.17 7.69
N ILE A 361 6.92 6.48 6.90
CA ILE A 361 5.67 7.07 6.40
C ILE A 361 4.69 7.31 7.55
N LEU A 362 4.46 6.35 8.45
CA LEU A 362 3.54 6.52 9.59
C LEU A 362 3.97 7.68 10.51
N LEU A 363 5.27 7.79 10.78
CA LEU A 363 5.81 8.90 11.56
C LEU A 363 5.58 10.24 10.83
N MET A 364 5.91 10.30 9.56
CA MET A 364 5.78 11.54 8.79
C MET A 364 4.32 11.93 8.51
N ASN A 365 3.40 10.97 8.42
CA ASN A 365 1.96 11.24 8.38
C ASN A 365 1.51 12.02 9.64
N THR A 366 2.04 11.66 10.80
CA THR A 366 1.76 12.38 12.06
C THR A 366 2.27 13.83 12.01
N PHE A 367 3.41 14.07 11.36
CA PHE A 367 4.02 15.40 11.26
C PHE A 367 3.58 16.19 10.00
N ALA A 368 2.88 15.59 9.05
CA ALA A 368 2.46 16.27 7.83
C ALA A 368 1.65 17.56 8.11
N PRO A 369 0.65 17.59 9.02
CA PRO A 369 -0.09 18.81 9.34
C PRO A 369 0.82 19.89 9.96
N LEU A 370 1.82 19.51 10.76
CA LEU A 370 2.77 20.45 11.35
C LEU A 370 3.66 21.09 10.28
N ILE A 371 4.15 20.32 9.32
CA ILE A 371 4.93 20.82 8.19
C ILE A 371 4.12 21.85 7.42
N ASP A 372 2.87 21.50 7.08
CA ASP A 372 1.97 22.40 6.35
C ASP A 372 1.69 23.68 7.11
N HIS A 373 1.48 23.60 8.43
CA HIS A 373 1.28 24.77 9.29
C HIS A 373 2.45 25.77 9.17
N TYR A 374 3.70 25.32 9.31
CA TYR A 374 4.86 26.20 9.21
C TYR A 374 5.07 26.77 7.81
N VAL A 375 4.79 26.01 6.77
CA VAL A 375 4.86 26.48 5.37
C VAL A 375 3.83 27.58 5.12
N ILE A 376 2.60 27.42 5.61
CA ILE A 376 1.51 28.40 5.50
C ILE A 376 1.88 29.67 6.29
N GLU A 377 2.32 29.53 7.54
CA GLU A 377 2.73 30.66 8.38
C GLU A 377 3.85 31.47 7.72
N GLY A 378 4.86 30.81 7.17
CA GLY A 378 5.93 31.42 6.39
C GLY A 378 5.41 32.20 5.17
N SER A 379 4.41 31.66 4.48
CA SER A 379 3.75 32.32 3.34
C SER A 379 2.99 33.58 3.78
N ILE A 380 2.24 33.49 4.89
CA ILE A 380 1.51 34.63 5.47
C ILE A 380 2.49 35.74 5.88
N LYS A 381 3.57 35.41 6.58
CA LYS A 381 4.62 36.39 6.99
C LYS A 381 5.25 37.07 5.77
N ARG A 382 5.51 36.33 4.67
CA ARG A 382 6.05 36.93 3.42
C ARG A 382 5.06 37.90 2.77
N ARG A 383 3.75 37.56 2.74
CA ARG A 383 2.71 38.45 2.20
C ARG A 383 2.54 39.71 3.05
N ALA A 384 2.53 39.57 4.38
CA ALA A 384 2.41 40.70 5.32
C ALA A 384 3.60 41.69 5.18
N LYS A 385 4.83 41.19 4.92
CA LYS A 385 5.99 42.05 4.64
C LYS A 385 5.82 42.86 3.35
N LYS A 386 5.25 42.26 2.29
CA LYS A 386 5.02 42.99 1.03
C LYS A 386 4.01 44.13 1.16
N VAL A 387 2.95 43.92 1.96
CA VAL A 387 1.94 44.97 2.23
C VAL A 387 2.51 46.14 3.05
N LYS A 388 3.51 45.92 3.96
CA LYS A 388 4.17 46.99 4.72
C LYS A 388 5.13 47.83 3.91
N ILE A 389 5.53 47.37 2.71
CA ILE A 389 6.46 48.05 1.83
C ILE A 389 5.71 48.85 0.74
N ALA A 390 4.43 48.53 0.50
CA ALA A 390 3.54 49.26 -0.38
C ALA A 390 2.75 50.33 0.40
#